data_36c93f0e66f3acfd30c3217f8504bb59
#
_entry.id   36c93f0e66f3acfd30c3217f8504bb59
#
_cell.length_a   1.000
_cell.length_b   1.000
_cell.length_c   1.000
_cell.angle_alpha   90.00
_cell.angle_beta   90.00
_cell.angle_gamma   90.00
#
_symmetry.space_group_name_H-M   'P 1'
#
loop_
_entity.id
_entity.type
_entity.pdbx_description
1 polymer ?
#
loop_
_entity_poly.entity_id
_entity_poly.type
_entity_poly.pdbx_seq_one_letter_code
_entity_poly.pdbx_strand_id
1 'polypeptide(L)'
;ISKLWFISGVILYYGCTPPPKAEPEWISKQPIVQGYWYGIGTVAKPLPSGYRELARTNAFEEIASQISVQISSSMKNVVTELNYNLNTYTQSIKESRLEQVLPSIEPIESYETEYQFYFLARLSQKKYYDSIEEARRNAITTAIGYLEKADSEFSASSFTNLGNAWLEVAEFLDKPIEIEYPRNSSKSKNLYSLIKLKFADYIQRIDITPSVQNL
;
A
#
# COMPACT_ATOMS: atom_id res chain seq x y z
N ILE A 1 58.75 70.11 5.67
CA ILE A 1 58.25 69.23 4.56
C ILE A 1 58.03 67.85 5.13
N SER A 2 56.80 67.59 5.52
CA SER A 2 56.35 66.29 6.12
C SER A 2 55.83 65.39 5.06
N LYS A 3 56.45 64.20 4.90
CA LYS A 3 55.93 63.15 3.99
C LYS A 3 55.08 62.20 4.81
N LEU A 4 53.71 62.20 4.60
CA LEU A 4 52.82 61.18 5.08
C LEU A 4 52.95 59.95 4.20
N TRP A 5 53.25 58.78 4.78
CA TRP A 5 53.20 57.50 4.15
C TRP A 5 51.78 56.86 4.39
N PHE A 6 50.98 56.67 3.35
CA PHE A 6 49.76 55.89 3.41
C PHE A 6 50.11 54.41 3.29
N ILE A 7 49.95 53.65 4.35
CA ILE A 7 50.03 52.21 4.33
C ILE A 7 48.60 51.68 3.97
N SER A 8 48.44 51.27 2.72
CA SER A 8 47.22 50.63 2.24
C SER A 8 47.21 49.18 2.73
N GLY A 9 46.42 48.87 3.78
CA GLY A 9 46.26 47.53 4.32
C GLY A 9 45.31 46.71 3.40
N VAL A 10 45.84 45.71 2.69
CA VAL A 10 45.06 44.73 1.93
C VAL A 10 44.50 43.72 2.94
N ILE A 11 43.20 43.80 3.24
CA ILE A 11 42.48 42.80 4.06
C ILE A 11 42.15 41.59 3.15
N LEU A 12 42.92 40.53 3.31
CA LEU A 12 42.62 39.22 2.67
C LEU A 12 41.46 38.58 3.43
N TYR A 13 40.26 38.61 2.84
CA TYR A 13 39.15 37.82 3.29
C TYR A 13 39.41 36.34 2.96
N TYR A 14 39.90 35.58 3.92
CA TYR A 14 39.83 34.11 3.82
C TYR A 14 38.40 33.71 4.00
N GLY A 15 37.71 33.44 2.90
CA GLY A 15 36.39 32.80 2.91
C GLY A 15 36.54 31.37 3.45
N CYS A 16 36.13 31.14 4.71
CA CYS A 16 35.97 29.78 5.21
C CYS A 16 34.85 29.11 4.42
N THR A 17 35.19 28.36 3.37
CA THR A 17 34.29 27.38 2.79
C THR A 17 34.13 26.25 3.82
N PRO A 18 32.91 25.96 4.30
CA PRO A 18 32.73 24.85 5.21
C PRO A 18 33.23 23.54 4.54
N PRO A 19 33.86 22.66 5.33
CA PRO A 19 34.35 21.39 4.77
C PRO A 19 33.20 20.66 4.08
N PRO A 20 33.44 19.95 2.98
CA PRO A 20 32.42 19.17 2.30
C PRO A 20 31.82 18.19 3.30
N LYS A 21 30.48 18.15 3.37
CA LYS A 21 29.74 17.23 4.23
C LYS A 21 30.13 15.81 3.86
N ALA A 22 30.63 15.03 4.83
CA ALA A 22 31.00 13.63 4.58
C ALA A 22 29.81 12.85 4.00
N GLU A 23 30.10 11.97 3.07
CA GLU A 23 29.09 11.12 2.45
C GLU A 23 28.44 10.22 3.53
N PRO A 24 27.09 10.24 3.67
CA PRO A 24 26.41 9.40 4.62
C PRO A 24 26.55 7.91 4.32
N GLU A 25 26.72 7.10 5.35
CA GLU A 25 26.88 5.65 5.23
C GLU A 25 25.72 4.96 4.48
N TRP A 26 24.50 5.49 4.62
CA TRP A 26 23.30 4.92 4.02
C TRP A 26 23.30 4.96 2.47
N ILE A 27 24.15 5.77 1.84
CA ILE A 27 24.30 5.83 0.38
C ILE A 27 24.97 4.57 -0.16
N SER A 28 26.01 4.10 0.55
CA SER A 28 26.74 2.88 0.17
C SER A 28 26.14 1.60 0.76
N LYS A 29 25.42 1.72 1.89
CA LYS A 29 24.83 0.60 2.62
C LYS A 29 23.45 1.00 3.14
N GLN A 30 22.41 0.47 2.46
CA GLN A 30 21.03 0.68 2.89
C GLN A 30 20.83 0.29 4.36
N PRO A 31 20.17 1.13 5.18
CA PRO A 31 19.90 0.80 6.57
C PRO A 31 19.02 -0.45 6.69
N ILE A 32 19.40 -1.35 7.59
CA ILE A 32 18.61 -2.54 7.93
C ILE A 32 18.22 -2.42 9.40
N VAL A 33 17.03 -1.87 9.67
CA VAL A 33 16.49 -1.74 11.01
C VAL A 33 15.21 -2.55 11.11
N GLN A 34 15.15 -3.45 12.09
CA GLN A 34 13.98 -4.29 12.31
C GLN A 34 12.71 -3.42 12.49
N GLY A 35 11.63 -3.81 11.81
CA GLY A 35 10.34 -3.11 11.88
C GLY A 35 10.20 -1.93 10.90
N TYR A 36 11.16 -1.75 9.98
CA TYR A 36 11.09 -0.74 8.94
C TYR A 36 11.48 -1.29 7.57
N TRP A 37 10.87 -0.74 6.53
CA TRP A 37 11.35 -0.79 5.17
C TRP A 37 12.02 0.54 4.85
N TYR A 38 13.14 0.49 4.13
CA TYR A 38 13.87 1.66 3.68
C TYR A 38 13.89 1.70 2.16
N GLY A 39 13.85 2.90 1.59
CA GLY A 39 14.07 3.14 0.16
C GLY A 39 15.06 4.26 -0.04
N ILE A 40 15.94 4.09 -1.02
CA ILE A 40 16.93 5.08 -1.43
C ILE A 40 16.67 5.45 -2.89
N GLY A 41 16.24 6.69 -3.10
CA GLY A 41 16.12 7.24 -4.46
C GLY A 41 17.35 8.00 -4.85
N THR A 42 17.89 7.70 -6.02
CA THR A 42 19.06 8.38 -6.58
C THR A 42 18.73 8.95 -7.95
N VAL A 43 19.16 10.18 -8.20
CA VAL A 43 18.99 10.85 -9.49
C VAL A 43 20.27 11.59 -9.87
N ALA A 44 20.71 11.40 -11.12
CA ALA A 44 21.85 12.12 -11.69
C ALA A 44 21.48 13.58 -12.02
N LYS A 45 22.43 14.49 -11.83
CA LYS A 45 22.36 15.89 -12.26
C LYS A 45 23.25 16.11 -13.49
N PRO A 46 23.01 17.14 -14.31
CA PRO A 46 21.93 18.14 -14.17
C PRO A 46 20.63 17.71 -14.85
N LEU A 47 19.52 17.75 -14.11
CA LEU A 47 18.19 17.79 -14.72
C LEU A 47 17.66 19.22 -14.62
N PRO A 48 16.88 19.71 -15.59
CA PRO A 48 16.42 21.10 -15.62
C PRO A 48 15.60 21.51 -14.40
N SER A 49 14.83 20.58 -13.84
CA SER A 49 14.04 20.74 -12.61
C SER A 49 13.48 19.39 -12.16
N GLY A 50 12.99 19.28 -10.92
CA GLY A 50 12.25 18.12 -10.46
C GLY A 50 13.08 16.90 -10.01
N TYR A 51 14.42 16.96 -10.07
CA TYR A 51 15.27 15.83 -9.67
C TYR A 51 15.06 15.39 -8.21
N ARG A 52 14.71 16.33 -7.32
CA ARG A 52 14.44 16.02 -5.90
C ARG A 52 13.16 15.21 -5.75
N GLU A 53 12.10 15.59 -6.49
CA GLU A 53 10.85 14.87 -6.47
C GLU A 53 11.00 13.50 -7.14
N LEU A 54 11.77 13.41 -8.22
CA LEU A 54 12.08 12.14 -8.87
C LEU A 54 12.85 11.19 -7.92
N ALA A 55 13.84 11.69 -7.19
CA ALA A 55 14.55 10.89 -6.20
C ALA A 55 13.62 10.43 -5.06
N ARG A 56 12.71 11.29 -4.62
CA ARG A 56 11.69 10.91 -3.64
C ARG A 56 10.78 9.80 -4.17
N THR A 57 10.29 9.92 -5.41
CA THR A 57 9.49 8.90 -6.07
C THR A 57 10.24 7.58 -6.16
N ASN A 58 11.50 7.58 -6.60
CA ASN A 58 12.32 6.38 -6.68
C ASN A 58 12.48 5.70 -5.30
N ALA A 59 12.67 6.46 -4.22
CA ALA A 59 12.75 5.90 -2.88
C ALA A 59 11.42 5.27 -2.44
N PHE A 60 10.30 5.87 -2.80
CA PHE A 60 8.97 5.32 -2.50
C PHE A 60 8.67 4.05 -3.30
N GLU A 61 9.07 4.02 -4.59
CA GLU A 61 8.97 2.84 -5.45
C GLU A 61 9.80 1.66 -4.92
N GLU A 62 10.96 1.93 -4.35
CA GLU A 62 11.78 0.89 -3.71
C GLU A 62 11.07 0.28 -2.48
N ILE A 63 10.46 1.11 -1.61
CA ILE A 63 9.63 0.63 -0.49
C ILE A 63 8.42 -0.15 -1.02
N ALA A 64 7.74 0.37 -2.03
CA ALA A 64 6.59 -0.29 -2.67
C ALA A 64 6.95 -1.67 -3.25
N SER A 65 8.14 -1.80 -3.83
CA SER A 65 8.65 -3.08 -4.33
C SER A 65 8.80 -4.11 -3.22
N GLN A 66 9.37 -3.72 -2.07
CA GLN A 66 9.53 -4.61 -0.90
C GLN A 66 8.17 -5.08 -0.38
N ILE A 67 7.19 -4.19 -0.27
CA ILE A 67 5.81 -4.53 0.13
C ILE A 67 5.17 -5.49 -0.89
N SER A 68 5.36 -5.23 -2.19
CA SER A 68 4.81 -6.05 -3.27
C SER A 68 5.32 -7.49 -3.25
N VAL A 69 6.59 -7.69 -2.90
CA VAL A 69 7.17 -9.03 -2.68
C VAL A 69 6.50 -9.73 -1.50
N GLN A 70 6.27 -9.00 -0.40
CA GLN A 70 5.60 -9.52 0.79
C GLN A 70 4.15 -9.95 0.48
N ILE A 71 3.38 -9.12 -0.22
CA ILE A 71 2.01 -9.44 -0.65
C ILE A 71 1.99 -10.67 -1.55
N SER A 72 2.86 -10.70 -2.57
CA SER A 72 2.94 -11.85 -3.49
C SER A 72 3.24 -13.16 -2.76
N SER A 73 4.08 -13.13 -1.74
CA SER A 73 4.41 -14.29 -0.94
C SER A 73 3.20 -14.80 -0.13
N SER A 74 2.43 -13.88 0.48
CA SER A 74 1.24 -14.24 1.26
C SER A 74 0.09 -14.75 0.39
N MET A 75 -0.04 -14.25 -0.85
CA MET A 75 -1.12 -14.63 -1.76
C MET A 75 -0.95 -15.97 -2.46
N LYS A 76 0.25 -16.53 -2.53
CA LYS A 76 0.50 -17.82 -3.22
C LYS A 76 -0.41 -18.94 -2.76
N ASN A 77 -0.68 -19.05 -1.47
CA ASN A 77 -1.49 -20.13 -0.91
C ASN A 77 -2.97 -19.95 -1.23
N VAL A 78 -3.47 -18.71 -1.16
CA VAL A 78 -4.88 -18.36 -1.38
C VAL A 78 -5.33 -18.70 -2.80
N VAL A 79 -4.48 -18.40 -3.77
CA VAL A 79 -4.84 -18.55 -5.19
C VAL A 79 -4.91 -20.02 -5.62
N THR A 80 -4.08 -20.88 -5.04
CA THR A 80 -4.12 -22.32 -5.31
C THR A 80 -5.49 -22.91 -4.92
N GLU A 81 -6.12 -22.37 -3.87
CA GLU A 81 -7.44 -22.84 -3.40
C GLU A 81 -8.62 -22.26 -4.21
N LEU A 82 -8.48 -21.06 -4.76
CA LEU A 82 -9.58 -20.32 -5.37
C LEU A 82 -9.69 -20.47 -6.91
N ASN A 83 -8.68 -21.04 -7.55
CA ASN A 83 -8.62 -21.24 -9.02
C ASN A 83 -8.82 -19.95 -9.84
N TYR A 84 -8.43 -18.78 -9.31
CA TYR A 84 -8.50 -17.48 -9.97
C TYR A 84 -7.27 -17.19 -10.84
N ASN A 85 -7.40 -16.23 -11.75
CA ASN A 85 -6.27 -15.67 -12.47
C ASN A 85 -5.39 -14.86 -11.46
N LEU A 86 -4.39 -15.54 -10.92
CA LEU A 86 -3.47 -15.10 -9.86
C LEU A 86 -2.93 -13.71 -10.08
N ASN A 87 -2.50 -13.43 -11.32
CA ASN A 87 -1.72 -12.22 -11.60
C ASN A 87 -2.58 -10.95 -11.47
N THR A 88 -3.78 -10.95 -12.06
CA THR A 88 -4.67 -9.77 -12.04
C THR A 88 -5.16 -9.48 -10.62
N TYR A 89 -5.57 -10.52 -9.89
CA TYR A 89 -6.06 -10.36 -8.52
C TYR A 89 -4.95 -9.89 -7.56
N THR A 90 -3.77 -10.51 -7.61
CA THR A 90 -2.63 -10.08 -6.78
C THR A 90 -2.19 -8.67 -7.12
N GLN A 91 -2.28 -8.27 -8.39
CA GLN A 91 -1.93 -6.92 -8.82
C GLN A 91 -2.89 -5.86 -8.25
N SER A 92 -4.20 -6.10 -8.29
CA SER A 92 -5.18 -5.15 -7.72
C SER A 92 -5.01 -4.98 -6.21
N ILE A 93 -4.71 -6.07 -5.48
CA ILE A 93 -4.41 -5.98 -4.04
C ILE A 93 -3.14 -5.17 -3.77
N LYS A 94 -2.09 -5.36 -4.57
CA LYS A 94 -0.86 -4.56 -4.44
C LYS A 94 -1.13 -3.07 -4.62
N GLU A 95 -1.87 -2.72 -5.67
CA GLU A 95 -2.21 -1.33 -5.98
C GLU A 95 -3.01 -0.69 -4.84
N SER A 96 -4.08 -1.34 -4.38
CA SER A 96 -4.91 -0.86 -3.28
C SER A 96 -4.11 -0.68 -1.98
N ARG A 97 -3.32 -1.68 -1.59
CA ARG A 97 -2.51 -1.60 -0.36
C ARG A 97 -1.39 -0.57 -0.44
N LEU A 98 -0.80 -0.35 -1.62
CA LEU A 98 0.21 0.69 -1.81
C LEU A 98 -0.40 2.08 -1.72
N GLU A 99 -1.54 2.34 -2.36
CA GLU A 99 -2.24 3.62 -2.25
C GLU A 99 -2.56 3.99 -0.81
N GLN A 100 -2.97 3.01 0.00
CA GLN A 100 -3.29 3.20 1.41
C GLN A 100 -2.08 3.61 2.25
N VAL A 101 -0.88 3.12 1.94
CA VAL A 101 0.31 3.31 2.80
C VAL A 101 1.30 4.35 2.32
N LEU A 102 1.28 4.73 1.03
CA LEU A 102 2.14 5.77 0.49
C LEU A 102 2.20 7.06 1.32
N PRO A 103 1.04 7.57 1.85
CA PRO A 103 1.05 8.78 2.69
C PRO A 103 1.80 8.60 4.03
N SER A 104 2.05 7.37 4.46
CA SER A 104 2.73 7.04 5.72
C SER A 104 4.25 6.89 5.58
N ILE A 105 4.80 7.02 4.36
CA ILE A 105 6.24 6.97 4.13
C ILE A 105 6.88 8.24 4.66
N GLU A 106 7.87 8.07 5.53
CA GLU A 106 8.58 9.16 6.21
C GLU A 106 9.87 9.49 5.48
N PRO A 107 10.08 10.76 5.05
CA PRO A 107 11.39 11.23 4.61
C PRO A 107 12.35 11.24 5.81
N ILE A 108 13.55 10.72 5.63
CA ILE A 108 14.58 10.66 6.69
C ILE A 108 15.68 11.66 6.45
N GLU A 109 16.34 11.57 5.32
CA GLU A 109 17.49 12.40 4.99
C GLU A 109 17.63 12.58 3.49
N SER A 110 18.34 13.62 3.07
CA SER A 110 18.80 13.78 1.70
C SER A 110 20.26 14.19 1.68
N TYR A 111 20.96 13.75 0.65
CA TYR A 111 22.34 14.11 0.41
C TYR A 111 22.53 14.51 -1.05
N GLU A 112 23.33 15.53 -1.27
CA GLU A 112 23.51 16.11 -2.59
C GLU A 112 24.99 16.33 -2.89
N THR A 113 25.45 15.81 -4.03
CA THR A 113 26.76 16.07 -4.60
C THR A 113 26.62 16.99 -5.83
N GLU A 114 27.72 17.32 -6.47
CA GLU A 114 27.72 18.02 -7.75
C GLU A 114 26.95 17.25 -8.83
N TYR A 115 27.06 15.89 -8.83
CA TYR A 115 26.58 15.03 -9.90
C TYR A 115 25.31 14.24 -9.55
N GLN A 116 24.98 14.08 -8.28
CA GLN A 116 23.89 13.22 -7.84
C GLN A 116 23.12 13.82 -6.67
N PHE A 117 21.84 13.48 -6.60
CA PHE A 117 20.97 13.72 -5.46
C PHE A 117 20.45 12.39 -4.93
N TYR A 118 20.50 12.22 -3.62
CA TYR A 118 20.07 11.03 -2.90
C TYR A 118 18.96 11.38 -1.91
N PHE A 119 17.98 10.52 -1.80
CA PHE A 119 16.88 10.69 -0.88
C PHE A 119 16.63 9.37 -0.15
N LEU A 120 16.65 9.42 1.19
CA LEU A 120 16.35 8.28 2.06
C LEU A 120 14.95 8.43 2.64
N ALA A 121 14.13 7.40 2.47
CA ALA A 121 12.82 7.28 3.09
C ALA A 121 12.69 5.98 3.88
N ARG A 122 11.71 5.91 4.77
CA ARG A 122 11.34 4.68 5.46
C ARG A 122 9.84 4.58 5.66
N LEU A 123 9.36 3.33 5.85
CA LEU A 123 8.01 3.02 6.27
C LEU A 123 8.04 2.08 7.47
N SER A 124 7.29 2.41 8.51
CA SER A 124 7.11 1.51 9.65
C SER A 124 6.25 0.30 9.26
N GLN A 125 6.78 -0.92 9.42
CA GLN A 125 6.04 -2.15 9.22
C GLN A 125 4.82 -2.22 10.13
N LYS A 126 4.96 -1.76 11.39
CA LYS A 126 3.85 -1.73 12.32
C LYS A 126 2.71 -0.84 11.81
N LYS A 127 3.02 0.40 11.39
CA LYS A 127 1.99 1.31 10.84
C LYS A 127 1.29 0.70 9.62
N TYR A 128 2.05 0.05 8.74
CA TYR A 128 1.50 -0.67 7.59
C TYR A 128 0.52 -1.76 8.02
N TYR A 129 0.95 -2.67 8.89
CA TYR A 129 0.07 -3.78 9.30
C TYR A 129 -1.13 -3.31 10.12
N ASP A 130 -0.97 -2.29 10.97
CA ASP A 130 -2.09 -1.71 11.72
C ASP A 130 -3.15 -1.12 10.77
N SER A 131 -2.74 -0.40 9.71
CA SER A 131 -3.67 0.17 8.73
C SER A 131 -4.40 -0.90 7.92
N ILE A 132 -3.70 -1.97 7.51
CA ILE A 132 -4.33 -3.10 6.81
C ILE A 132 -5.32 -3.85 7.70
N GLU A 133 -4.99 -4.08 8.97
CA GLU A 133 -5.90 -4.74 9.91
C GLU A 133 -7.12 -3.86 10.26
N GLU A 134 -6.97 -2.53 10.28
CA GLU A 134 -8.10 -1.62 10.43
C GLU A 134 -9.02 -1.65 9.20
N ALA A 135 -8.47 -1.55 8.01
CA ALA A 135 -9.23 -1.67 6.76
C ALA A 135 -9.96 -3.02 6.67
N ARG A 136 -9.29 -4.11 7.05
CA ARG A 136 -9.89 -5.45 7.11
C ARG A 136 -11.08 -5.52 8.07
N ARG A 137 -10.96 -4.97 9.28
CA ARG A 137 -12.08 -4.95 10.24
C ARG A 137 -13.28 -4.18 9.70
N ASN A 138 -13.05 -3.04 9.05
CA ASN A 138 -14.08 -2.23 8.43
C ASN A 138 -14.77 -2.99 7.29
N ALA A 139 -14.01 -3.61 6.41
CA ALA A 139 -14.52 -4.45 5.31
C ALA A 139 -15.38 -5.62 5.81
N ILE A 140 -14.94 -6.32 6.86
CA ILE A 140 -15.70 -7.41 7.47
C ILE A 140 -17.03 -6.90 8.03
N THR A 141 -17.01 -5.77 8.74
CA THR A 141 -18.21 -5.16 9.30
C THR A 141 -19.21 -4.78 8.21
N THR A 142 -18.73 -4.18 7.13
CA THR A 142 -19.55 -3.79 5.97
C THR A 142 -20.12 -5.02 5.25
N ALA A 143 -19.30 -6.05 5.04
CA ALA A 143 -19.74 -7.30 4.42
C ALA A 143 -20.82 -8.02 5.24
N ILE A 144 -20.71 -8.04 6.57
CA ILE A 144 -21.75 -8.59 7.45
C ILE A 144 -23.06 -7.80 7.27
N GLY A 145 -23.00 -6.47 7.18
CA GLY A 145 -24.16 -5.63 6.91
C GLY A 145 -24.86 -5.96 5.58
N TYR A 146 -24.09 -6.23 4.53
CA TYR A 146 -24.63 -6.70 3.26
C TYR A 146 -25.24 -8.11 3.34
N LEU A 147 -24.61 -9.03 4.09
CA LEU A 147 -25.18 -10.36 4.32
C LEU A 147 -26.52 -10.29 5.08
N GLU A 148 -26.65 -9.44 6.09
CA GLU A 148 -27.89 -9.24 6.81
C GLU A 148 -29.00 -8.68 5.91
N LYS A 149 -28.66 -7.74 5.02
CA LYS A 149 -29.59 -7.23 3.99
C LYS A 149 -29.99 -8.34 2.99
N ALA A 150 -29.04 -9.16 2.56
CA ALA A 150 -29.33 -10.27 1.67
C ALA A 150 -30.27 -11.30 2.30
N ASP A 151 -30.18 -11.53 3.61
CA ASP A 151 -31.03 -12.49 4.32
C ASP A 151 -32.43 -11.97 4.65
N SER A 152 -32.66 -10.65 4.56
CA SER A 152 -33.95 -10.05 4.93
C SER A 152 -35.07 -10.42 3.96
N GLU A 153 -34.75 -10.64 2.68
CA GLU A 153 -35.73 -11.03 1.65
C GLU A 153 -35.03 -11.80 0.52
N PHE A 154 -35.83 -12.55 -0.28
CA PHE A 154 -35.32 -13.19 -1.49
C PHE A 154 -35.69 -12.35 -2.71
N SER A 155 -34.71 -11.59 -3.23
CA SER A 155 -34.91 -10.64 -4.34
C SER A 155 -33.63 -10.44 -5.15
N ALA A 156 -33.74 -9.76 -6.28
CA ALA A 156 -32.58 -9.37 -7.08
C ALA A 156 -31.59 -8.50 -6.28
N SER A 157 -32.10 -7.66 -5.36
CA SER A 157 -31.27 -6.83 -4.49
C SER A 157 -30.46 -7.68 -3.49
N SER A 158 -30.99 -8.79 -3.04
CA SER A 158 -30.27 -9.74 -2.17
C SER A 158 -29.08 -10.36 -2.88
N PHE A 159 -29.22 -10.72 -4.15
CA PHE A 159 -28.10 -11.19 -4.96
C PHE A 159 -27.01 -10.13 -5.11
N THR A 160 -27.40 -8.87 -5.36
CA THR A 160 -26.49 -7.72 -5.40
C THR A 160 -25.79 -7.51 -4.06
N ASN A 161 -26.52 -7.63 -2.94
CA ASN A 161 -25.93 -7.51 -1.60
C ASN A 161 -24.90 -8.60 -1.32
N LEU A 162 -25.13 -9.85 -1.77
CA LEU A 162 -24.12 -10.91 -1.68
C LEU A 162 -22.85 -10.57 -2.48
N GLY A 163 -23.02 -10.01 -3.69
CA GLY A 163 -21.90 -9.51 -4.50
C GLY A 163 -21.11 -8.42 -3.82
N ASN A 164 -21.80 -7.45 -3.22
CA ASN A 164 -21.16 -6.38 -2.46
C ASN A 164 -20.43 -6.92 -1.22
N ALA A 165 -21.03 -7.85 -0.48
CA ALA A 165 -20.36 -8.51 0.65
C ALA A 165 -19.06 -9.22 0.22
N TRP A 166 -19.06 -9.84 -0.95
CA TRP A 166 -17.88 -10.45 -1.52
C TRP A 166 -16.79 -9.43 -1.87
N LEU A 167 -17.17 -8.36 -2.57
CA LEU A 167 -16.24 -7.30 -3.01
C LEU A 167 -15.54 -6.63 -1.84
N GLU A 168 -16.25 -6.37 -0.73
CA GLU A 168 -15.68 -5.78 0.48
C GLU A 168 -14.51 -6.58 1.06
N VAL A 169 -14.59 -7.92 1.03
CA VAL A 169 -13.58 -8.77 1.67
C VAL A 169 -12.60 -9.39 0.68
N ALA A 170 -12.79 -9.20 -0.60
CA ALA A 170 -11.96 -9.80 -1.63
C ALA A 170 -10.46 -9.49 -1.47
N GLU A 171 -10.11 -8.29 -1.01
CA GLU A 171 -8.72 -7.88 -0.79
C GLU A 171 -8.05 -8.51 0.44
N PHE A 172 -8.82 -9.15 1.33
CA PHE A 172 -8.34 -9.67 2.61
C PHE A 172 -8.37 -11.19 2.72
N LEU A 173 -8.42 -11.89 1.58
CA LEU A 173 -8.48 -13.35 1.52
C LEU A 173 -7.13 -14.04 1.80
N ASP A 174 -6.06 -13.28 1.95
CA ASP A 174 -4.74 -13.77 2.34
C ASP A 174 -4.71 -14.43 3.73
N LYS A 175 -5.75 -14.19 4.54
CA LYS A 175 -5.97 -14.87 5.81
C LYS A 175 -7.44 -15.28 5.96
N PRO A 176 -7.73 -16.42 6.58
CA PRO A 176 -9.12 -16.81 6.89
C PRO A 176 -9.86 -15.70 7.65
N ILE A 177 -11.11 -15.45 7.29
CA ILE A 177 -11.99 -14.50 7.96
C ILE A 177 -13.08 -15.30 8.68
N GLU A 178 -12.91 -15.49 9.97
CA GLU A 178 -13.87 -16.17 10.80
C GLU A 178 -14.84 -15.18 11.45
N ILE A 179 -16.14 -15.42 11.31
CA ILE A 179 -17.20 -14.58 11.87
C ILE A 179 -18.26 -15.40 12.61
N GLU A 180 -18.91 -14.80 13.58
CA GLU A 180 -20.14 -15.32 14.17
C GLU A 180 -21.33 -14.84 13.33
N TYR A 181 -21.99 -15.78 12.63
CA TYR A 181 -23.12 -15.45 11.77
C TYR A 181 -24.21 -16.54 11.80
N PRO A 182 -25.50 -16.20 11.97
CA PRO A 182 -26.03 -14.86 12.29
C PRO A 182 -25.47 -14.30 13.61
N ARG A 183 -25.63 -13.00 13.87
CA ARG A 183 -25.16 -12.38 15.13
C ARG A 183 -25.67 -13.17 16.34
N ASN A 184 -24.81 -13.35 17.32
CA ASN A 184 -25.05 -14.19 18.51
C ASN A 184 -25.06 -15.72 18.23
N SER A 185 -24.57 -16.18 17.09
CA SER A 185 -24.30 -17.60 16.88
C SER A 185 -23.07 -18.01 17.70
N SER A 186 -23.16 -19.13 18.41
CA SER A 186 -22.01 -19.73 19.09
C SER A 186 -21.03 -20.44 18.16
N LYS A 187 -21.33 -20.49 16.86
CA LYS A 187 -20.50 -21.15 15.85
C LYS A 187 -19.85 -20.15 14.95
N SER A 188 -18.52 -20.18 14.91
CA SER A 188 -17.75 -19.44 13.92
C SER A 188 -17.92 -20.07 12.51
N LYS A 189 -17.95 -19.22 11.50
CA LYS A 189 -18.03 -19.59 10.09
C LYS A 189 -17.01 -18.79 9.30
N ASN A 190 -16.36 -19.44 8.34
CA ASN A 190 -15.53 -18.73 7.40
C ASN A 190 -16.41 -17.87 6.48
N LEU A 191 -16.16 -16.56 6.46
CA LEU A 191 -16.98 -15.57 5.76
C LEU A 191 -17.05 -15.85 4.25
N TYR A 192 -15.92 -16.19 3.63
CA TYR A 192 -15.86 -16.52 2.23
C TYR A 192 -16.75 -17.73 1.89
N SER A 193 -16.60 -18.80 2.63
CA SER A 193 -17.41 -20.02 2.46
C SER A 193 -18.90 -19.76 2.67
N LEU A 194 -19.24 -18.91 3.64
CA LEU A 194 -20.62 -18.51 3.89
C LEU A 194 -21.22 -17.75 2.70
N ILE A 195 -20.52 -16.75 2.14
CA ILE A 195 -20.99 -16.01 0.98
C ILE A 195 -21.18 -16.95 -0.20
N LYS A 196 -20.21 -17.83 -0.46
CA LYS A 196 -20.28 -18.80 -1.56
C LYS A 196 -21.48 -19.75 -1.42
N LEU A 197 -21.72 -20.27 -0.22
CA LEU A 197 -22.88 -21.13 0.04
C LEU A 197 -24.21 -20.37 -0.17
N LYS A 198 -24.29 -19.11 0.25
CA LYS A 198 -25.47 -18.28 0.01
C LYS A 198 -25.71 -18.03 -1.49
N PHE A 199 -24.66 -17.72 -2.26
CA PHE A 199 -24.79 -17.61 -3.72
C PHE A 199 -25.34 -18.90 -4.34
N ALA A 200 -24.83 -20.07 -3.94
CA ALA A 200 -25.30 -21.34 -4.44
C ALA A 200 -26.78 -21.60 -4.11
N ASP A 201 -27.20 -21.31 -2.85
CA ASP A 201 -28.60 -21.41 -2.43
C ASP A 201 -29.52 -20.48 -3.24
N TYR A 202 -29.09 -19.22 -3.45
CA TYR A 202 -29.88 -18.27 -4.24
C TYR A 202 -30.02 -18.71 -5.70
N ILE A 203 -28.96 -19.22 -6.33
CA ILE A 203 -29.00 -19.72 -7.73
C ILE A 203 -29.95 -20.91 -7.83
N GLN A 204 -29.93 -21.83 -6.87
CA GLN A 204 -30.84 -22.98 -6.86
C GLN A 204 -32.31 -22.60 -6.67
N ARG A 205 -32.61 -21.48 -6.04
CA ARG A 205 -33.95 -20.96 -5.80
C ARG A 205 -34.51 -20.13 -6.94
N ILE A 206 -33.69 -19.75 -7.93
CA ILE A 206 -34.11 -19.01 -9.12
C ILE A 206 -34.77 -20.03 -10.09
N ASP A 207 -36.08 -19.91 -10.27
CA ASP A 207 -36.82 -20.65 -11.30
C ASP A 207 -36.94 -19.77 -12.56
N ILE A 208 -36.27 -20.18 -13.64
CA ILE A 208 -36.31 -19.47 -14.94
C ILE A 208 -37.36 -20.11 -15.80
N THR A 209 -38.60 -19.63 -15.75
CA THR A 209 -39.64 -20.00 -16.68
C THR A 209 -39.55 -19.10 -17.93
N PRO A 210 -39.27 -19.65 -19.14
CA PRO A 210 -39.32 -18.86 -20.36
C PRO A 210 -40.75 -18.40 -20.64
N SER A 211 -40.98 -17.07 -20.63
CA SER A 211 -42.23 -16.51 -21.10
C SER A 211 -42.24 -16.61 -22.64
N VAL A 212 -42.95 -17.56 -23.18
CA VAL A 212 -43.27 -17.61 -24.63
C VAL A 212 -44.28 -16.48 -24.87
N GLN A 213 -43.83 -15.33 -25.34
CA GLN A 213 -44.75 -14.37 -25.98
C GLN A 213 -45.08 -14.94 -27.35
N ASN A 214 -46.30 -15.44 -27.48
CA ASN A 214 -46.88 -15.73 -28.80
C ASN A 214 -47.01 -14.39 -29.53
N LEU A 215 -46.19 -14.17 -30.57
CA LEU A 215 -46.36 -13.15 -31.60
C LEU A 215 -47.45 -13.58 -32.57
#